data_1a107e6ba870393219c631d709018a6b
#
_entry.id   1a107e6ba870393219c631d709018a6b
#
_cell.length_a   1.000
_cell.length_b   1.000
_cell.length_c   1.000
_cell.angle_alpha   90.00
_cell.angle_beta   90.00
_cell.angle_gamma   90.00
#
_symmetry.space_group_name_H-M   'P 1'
#
loop_
_entity.id
_entity.type
_entity.pdbx_description
1 polymer ?
#
loop_
_entity_poly.entity_id
_entity_poly.type
_entity_poly.pdbx_seq_one_letter_code
_entity_poly.pdbx_strand_id
1 'polypeptide(L)'
;MPVNPQTAEFLAMLAANAPADPPPQTPEVSRQGYLGMAEVFGPGPELASVSDQVVRSAAADIPIRIYKNHDSNTAPCVIYLHGGGWVIGDLDTHDKECRYLAQKAKCTVIAVHYRLGPEAPFPAGHEDCLEVLRAVTGHPEDYGIDASKVAVAGDSAGGNLAAYLALAARDEGIALALQVLIYPVTDARSYLRSVETFAYPSITENAEGPLLTLEGMRFFAENTLLSGDPAKEAKDWRISPILAESLEGVARAVVATCELDPLRDEGNRYAERLMTAGVKTELTQWAGQPHVLFQMSTITDDGMKLMNHVAAKLMEAFGSAS
;
A
#
# COMPACT_ATOMS: atom_id res chain seq x y z
N MET A 1 -9.74 -21.73 5.12
CA MET A 1 -9.37 -22.17 6.51
C MET A 1 -10.14 -21.33 7.53
N PRO A 2 -10.19 -21.71 8.83
CA PRO A 2 -10.81 -20.85 9.84
C PRO A 2 -10.02 -19.55 10.01
N VAL A 3 -10.70 -18.49 10.42
CA VAL A 3 -10.08 -17.22 10.80
C VAL A 3 -9.08 -17.45 11.94
N ASN A 4 -7.93 -16.79 11.93
CA ASN A 4 -6.97 -16.84 13.03
C ASN A 4 -7.64 -16.42 14.35
N PRO A 5 -7.41 -17.10 15.49
CA PRO A 5 -8.11 -16.84 16.73
C PRO A 5 -7.98 -15.39 17.24
N GLN A 6 -6.80 -14.78 17.21
CA GLN A 6 -6.60 -13.37 17.62
C GLN A 6 -7.36 -12.41 16.68
N THR A 7 -7.37 -12.69 15.40
CA THR A 7 -8.14 -11.94 14.41
C THR A 7 -9.64 -12.10 14.65
N ALA A 8 -10.11 -13.31 14.95
CA ALA A 8 -11.52 -13.56 15.24
C ALA A 8 -11.99 -12.78 16.50
N GLU A 9 -11.17 -12.72 17.54
CA GLU A 9 -11.43 -11.93 18.75
C GLU A 9 -11.52 -10.43 18.42
N PHE A 10 -10.59 -9.92 17.64
CA PHE A 10 -10.61 -8.53 17.17
C PHE A 10 -11.85 -8.20 16.35
N LEU A 11 -12.23 -9.05 15.40
CA LEU A 11 -13.44 -8.88 14.59
C LEU A 11 -14.71 -8.93 15.46
N ALA A 12 -14.76 -9.80 16.46
CA ALA A 12 -15.88 -9.85 17.40
C ALA A 12 -15.99 -8.57 18.23
N MET A 13 -14.86 -8.00 18.65
CA MET A 13 -14.81 -6.70 19.34
C MET A 13 -15.35 -5.59 18.43
N LEU A 14 -14.93 -5.51 17.18
CA LEU A 14 -15.44 -4.52 16.23
C LEU A 14 -16.94 -4.67 16.01
N ALA A 15 -17.44 -5.90 15.82
CA ALA A 15 -18.86 -6.17 15.64
C ALA A 15 -19.71 -5.75 16.87
N ALA A 16 -19.20 -5.98 18.08
CA ALA A 16 -19.87 -5.59 19.32
C ALA A 16 -19.97 -4.07 19.53
N ASN A 17 -19.05 -3.31 18.91
CA ASN A 17 -19.02 -1.85 18.99
C ASN A 17 -19.58 -1.17 17.72
N ALA A 18 -20.04 -1.93 16.75
CA ALA A 18 -20.63 -1.38 15.53
C ALA A 18 -21.93 -0.63 15.84
N PRO A 19 -22.17 0.55 15.23
CA PRO A 19 -23.43 1.27 15.41
C PRO A 19 -24.60 0.47 14.87
N ALA A 20 -25.74 0.50 15.61
CA ALA A 20 -26.97 -0.20 15.19
C ALA A 20 -27.54 0.37 13.87
N ASP A 21 -27.31 1.64 13.59
CA ASP A 21 -27.72 2.33 12.38
C ASP A 21 -26.48 3.04 11.79
N PRO A 22 -25.71 2.34 10.95
CA PRO A 22 -24.49 2.93 10.38
C PRO A 22 -24.85 4.06 9.41
N PRO A 23 -24.06 5.16 9.39
CA PRO A 23 -24.27 6.25 8.44
C PRO A 23 -24.06 5.75 7.01
N PRO A 24 -24.68 6.46 6.01
CA PRO A 24 -24.44 6.15 4.60
C PRO A 24 -22.94 6.19 4.26
N GLN A 25 -22.50 5.26 3.44
CA GLN A 25 -21.11 5.23 2.99
C GLN A 25 -20.85 6.38 2.01
N THR A 26 -20.08 7.37 2.47
CA THR A 26 -19.53 8.45 1.65
C THR A 26 -18.03 8.54 1.83
N PRO A 27 -17.28 9.19 0.92
CA PRO A 27 -15.85 9.39 1.12
C PRO A 27 -15.50 10.02 2.47
N GLU A 28 -16.25 11.05 2.90
CA GLU A 28 -16.03 11.76 4.17
C GLU A 28 -16.25 10.84 5.37
N VAL A 29 -17.37 10.10 5.39
CA VAL A 29 -17.68 9.14 6.47
C VAL A 29 -16.64 8.03 6.51
N SER A 30 -16.22 7.52 5.36
CA SER A 30 -15.20 6.48 5.27
C SER A 30 -13.83 6.96 5.74
N ARG A 31 -13.42 8.21 5.43
CA ARG A 31 -12.19 8.84 5.93
C ARG A 31 -12.21 8.97 7.45
N GLN A 32 -13.31 9.44 8.02
CA GLN A 32 -13.50 9.55 9.47
C GLN A 32 -13.43 8.18 10.16
N GLY A 33 -14.10 7.18 9.59
CA GLY A 33 -14.07 5.80 10.09
C GLY A 33 -12.66 5.21 10.04
N TYR A 34 -11.88 5.51 9.00
CA TYR A 34 -10.51 5.00 8.86
C TYR A 34 -9.54 5.63 9.88
N LEU A 35 -9.69 6.93 10.17
CA LEU A 35 -8.97 7.58 11.27
C LEU A 35 -9.31 6.94 12.62
N GLY A 36 -10.58 6.67 12.88
CA GLY A 36 -11.00 5.96 14.10
C GLY A 36 -10.42 4.55 14.20
N MET A 37 -10.27 3.84 13.07
CA MET A 37 -9.59 2.54 13.06
C MET A 37 -8.10 2.65 13.36
N ALA A 38 -7.43 3.70 12.90
CA ALA A 38 -6.02 3.94 13.22
C ALA A 38 -5.80 4.12 14.74
N GLU A 39 -6.72 4.78 15.44
CA GLU A 39 -6.71 4.89 16.90
C GLU A 39 -6.86 3.53 17.58
N VAL A 40 -7.74 2.66 17.06
CA VAL A 40 -7.93 1.28 17.57
C VAL A 40 -6.67 0.45 17.38
N PHE A 41 -5.96 0.61 16.25
CA PHE A 41 -4.68 -0.05 16.01
C PHE A 41 -3.55 0.46 16.93
N GLY A 42 -3.73 1.61 17.57
CA GLY A 42 -2.81 2.20 18.52
C GLY A 42 -1.58 2.85 17.91
N PRO A 43 -0.76 3.49 18.74
CA PRO A 43 0.39 4.27 18.28
C PRO A 43 1.57 3.39 17.87
N GLY A 44 2.43 3.95 17.03
CA GLY A 44 3.75 3.40 16.72
C GLY A 44 4.80 3.77 17.77
N PRO A 45 6.04 3.24 17.63
CA PRO A 45 7.14 3.58 18.52
C PRO A 45 7.54 5.06 18.40
N GLU A 46 8.13 5.60 19.45
CA GLU A 46 8.79 6.90 19.38
C GLU A 46 10.06 6.81 18.53
N LEU A 47 10.32 7.85 17.75
CA LEU A 47 11.48 7.96 16.87
C LEU A 47 12.31 9.20 17.21
N ALA A 48 13.56 9.22 16.74
CA ALA A 48 14.44 10.37 16.89
C ALA A 48 13.86 11.64 16.25
N SER A 49 13.21 11.52 15.08
CA SER A 49 12.48 12.63 14.48
C SER A 49 11.33 12.16 13.58
N VAL A 50 10.27 12.98 13.57
CA VAL A 50 9.17 12.92 12.59
C VAL A 50 8.91 14.36 12.17
N SER A 51 8.87 14.62 10.85
CA SER A 51 8.69 15.98 10.33
C SER A 51 7.87 15.98 9.05
N ASP A 52 6.97 16.94 8.92
CA ASP A 52 6.17 17.16 7.73
C ASP A 52 6.89 18.14 6.78
N GLN A 53 6.86 17.81 5.50
CA GLN A 53 7.43 18.62 4.41
C GLN A 53 6.48 18.61 3.21
N VAL A 54 6.82 19.36 2.18
CA VAL A 54 6.04 19.45 0.94
C VAL A 54 6.98 19.29 -0.26
N VAL A 55 6.66 18.31 -1.11
CA VAL A 55 7.26 18.22 -2.44
C VAL A 55 6.43 19.08 -3.39
N ARG A 56 7.07 20.06 -4.03
CA ARG A 56 6.41 20.93 -4.99
C ARG A 56 6.52 20.37 -6.39
N SER A 57 5.41 20.16 -7.04
CA SER A 57 5.34 19.78 -8.45
C SER A 57 4.59 20.84 -9.27
N ALA A 58 4.61 20.69 -10.58
CA ALA A 58 3.83 21.57 -11.45
C ALA A 58 2.31 21.43 -11.28
N ALA A 59 1.85 20.25 -10.81
CA ALA A 59 0.45 19.91 -10.68
C ALA A 59 -0.11 20.15 -9.26
N ALA A 60 0.71 19.99 -8.23
CA ALA A 60 0.27 20.11 -6.84
C ALA A 60 1.43 20.29 -5.86
N ASP A 61 1.12 20.84 -4.70
CA ASP A 61 1.94 20.74 -3.51
C ASP A 61 1.60 19.42 -2.80
N ILE A 62 2.57 18.48 -2.71
CA ILE A 62 2.36 17.13 -2.22
C ILE A 62 2.93 17.02 -0.80
N PRO A 63 2.08 16.93 0.24
CA PRO A 63 2.57 16.76 1.61
C PRO A 63 3.23 15.38 1.77
N ILE A 64 4.33 15.36 2.50
CA ILE A 64 5.05 14.16 2.89
C ILE A 64 5.39 14.21 4.37
N ARG A 65 5.49 13.04 5.01
CA ARG A 65 6.02 12.92 6.37
C ARG A 65 7.26 12.05 6.37
N ILE A 66 8.31 12.56 6.99
CA ILE A 66 9.63 11.93 7.05
C ILE A 66 9.85 11.38 8.46
N TYR A 67 10.12 10.08 8.57
CA TYR A 67 10.37 9.37 9.79
C TYR A 67 11.82 8.91 9.85
N LYS A 68 12.55 9.29 10.89
CA LYS A 68 13.95 8.93 11.11
C LYS A 68 14.18 8.41 12.52
N ASN A 69 14.89 7.30 12.61
CA ASN A 69 15.37 6.75 13.89
C ASN A 69 16.90 6.60 13.89
N HIS A 70 17.60 7.55 13.27
CA HIS A 70 19.05 7.61 13.10
C HIS A 70 19.48 9.05 12.81
N ASP A 71 20.80 9.31 13.01
CA ASP A 71 21.43 10.61 12.74
C ASP A 71 22.17 10.65 11.38
N SER A 72 22.04 9.61 10.56
CA SER A 72 22.71 9.54 9.24
C SER A 72 22.08 10.49 8.24
N ASN A 73 22.91 11.14 7.44
CA ASN A 73 22.49 11.97 6.30
C ASN A 73 22.56 11.21 4.96
N THR A 74 22.80 9.88 5.00
CA THR A 74 22.91 9.00 3.83
C THR A 74 22.26 7.64 4.15
N ALA A 75 21.12 7.66 4.85
CA ALA A 75 20.41 6.44 5.20
C ALA A 75 19.70 5.82 3.99
N PRO A 76 19.47 4.50 3.98
CA PRO A 76 18.51 3.89 3.06
C PRO A 76 17.12 4.54 3.22
N CYS A 77 16.32 4.52 2.15
CA CYS A 77 15.01 5.15 2.14
C CYS A 77 13.91 4.20 1.68
N VAL A 78 12.75 4.29 2.34
CA VAL A 78 11.49 3.70 1.88
C VAL A 78 10.52 4.84 1.58
N ILE A 79 10.03 4.91 0.34
CA ILE A 79 8.85 5.73 0.01
C ILE A 79 7.63 4.86 0.29
N TYR A 80 6.82 5.26 1.27
CA TYR A 80 5.65 4.52 1.71
C TYR A 80 4.37 5.16 1.21
N LEU A 81 3.52 4.33 0.62
CA LEU A 81 2.25 4.70 0.01
C LEU A 81 1.13 4.00 0.79
N HIS A 82 0.26 4.79 1.42
CA HIS A 82 -0.79 4.25 2.28
C HIS A 82 -1.90 3.57 1.49
N GLY A 83 -2.58 2.60 2.12
CA GLY A 83 -3.81 1.99 1.63
C GLY A 83 -5.02 2.91 1.74
N GLY A 84 -6.20 2.39 1.34
CA GLY A 84 -7.46 3.12 1.44
C GLY A 84 -8.17 3.32 0.10
N GLY A 85 -7.96 2.43 -0.88
CA GLY A 85 -8.68 2.43 -2.15
C GLY A 85 -8.57 3.72 -2.96
N TRP A 86 -7.49 4.48 -2.79
CA TRP A 86 -7.25 5.81 -3.42
C TRP A 86 -8.29 6.89 -3.04
N VAL A 87 -9.16 6.62 -2.07
CA VAL A 87 -10.27 7.49 -1.63
C VAL A 87 -10.14 7.90 -0.17
N ILE A 88 -9.58 7.03 0.66
CA ILE A 88 -9.38 7.27 2.10
C ILE A 88 -7.91 7.06 2.46
N GLY A 89 -7.56 7.35 3.70
CA GLY A 89 -6.19 7.27 4.20
C GLY A 89 -5.45 8.60 4.12
N ASP A 90 -4.47 8.73 4.99
CA ASP A 90 -3.60 9.89 5.09
C ASP A 90 -2.32 9.55 5.86
N LEU A 91 -1.52 10.55 6.21
CA LEU A 91 -0.28 10.39 6.98
C LEU A 91 -0.53 9.89 8.41
N ASP A 92 -1.69 10.20 8.99
CA ASP A 92 -2.02 9.82 10.38
C ASP A 92 -2.57 8.38 10.45
N THR A 93 -3.32 7.94 9.44
CA THR A 93 -3.86 6.58 9.38
C THR A 93 -2.78 5.50 9.27
N HIS A 94 -1.58 5.83 8.74
CA HIS A 94 -0.45 4.92 8.58
C HIS A 94 0.81 5.36 9.33
N ASP A 95 0.68 6.31 10.27
CA ASP A 95 1.81 6.80 11.08
C ASP A 95 2.52 5.67 11.83
N LYS A 96 1.75 4.74 12.41
CA LYS A 96 2.27 3.60 13.14
C LYS A 96 3.14 2.68 12.26
N GLU A 97 2.67 2.32 11.08
CA GLU A 97 3.39 1.44 10.15
C GLU A 97 4.71 2.07 9.72
N CYS A 98 4.68 3.36 9.39
CA CYS A 98 5.87 4.12 9.00
C CYS A 98 6.89 4.20 10.13
N ARG A 99 6.44 4.42 11.37
CA ARG A 99 7.31 4.40 12.55
C ARG A 99 7.97 3.04 12.78
N TYR A 100 7.19 1.96 12.72
CA TYR A 100 7.74 0.61 12.85
C TYR A 100 8.75 0.30 11.75
N LEU A 101 8.47 0.66 10.50
CA LEU A 101 9.39 0.46 9.39
C LEU A 101 10.69 1.26 9.60
N ALA A 102 10.62 2.54 9.95
CA ALA A 102 11.79 3.37 10.20
C ALA A 102 12.67 2.78 11.32
N GLN A 103 12.06 2.32 12.41
CA GLN A 103 12.76 1.72 13.53
C GLN A 103 13.37 0.35 13.18
N LYS A 104 12.56 -0.56 12.62
CA LYS A 104 12.94 -1.96 12.41
C LYS A 104 13.85 -2.14 11.19
N ALA A 105 13.61 -1.42 10.10
CA ALA A 105 14.44 -1.49 8.90
C ALA A 105 15.66 -0.55 8.94
N LYS A 106 15.79 0.28 10.00
CA LYS A 106 16.90 1.23 10.19
C LYS A 106 17.10 2.14 8.98
N CYS A 107 16.01 2.70 8.47
CA CYS A 107 15.97 3.53 7.28
C CYS A 107 15.19 4.82 7.53
N THR A 108 15.31 5.79 6.64
CA THR A 108 14.35 6.88 6.52
C THR A 108 13.08 6.34 5.85
N VAL A 109 11.90 6.65 6.40
CA VAL A 109 10.62 6.40 5.71
C VAL A 109 10.04 7.75 5.30
N ILE A 110 9.63 7.88 4.05
CA ILE A 110 8.94 9.06 3.49
C ILE A 110 7.54 8.61 3.09
N ALA A 111 6.55 8.94 3.93
CA ALA A 111 5.14 8.69 3.63
C ALA A 111 4.59 9.81 2.74
N VAL A 112 3.80 9.43 1.75
CA VAL A 112 3.24 10.35 0.75
C VAL A 112 1.76 10.56 1.00
N HIS A 113 1.33 11.81 1.16
CA HIS A 113 -0.08 12.17 1.17
C HIS A 113 -0.51 12.54 -0.25
N TYR A 114 -0.68 11.53 -1.08
CA TYR A 114 -1.10 11.70 -2.46
C TYR A 114 -2.58 12.10 -2.55
N ARG A 115 -2.95 12.81 -3.62
CA ARG A 115 -4.34 13.26 -3.85
C ARG A 115 -5.28 12.08 -4.02
N LEU A 116 -6.47 12.22 -3.42
CA LEU A 116 -7.47 11.17 -3.33
C LEU A 116 -8.69 11.47 -4.19
N GLY A 117 -9.36 10.40 -4.66
CA GLY A 117 -10.69 10.51 -5.22
C GLY A 117 -11.77 10.75 -4.14
N PRO A 118 -12.92 11.28 -4.50
CA PRO A 118 -13.31 11.72 -5.83
C PRO A 118 -12.80 13.11 -6.24
N GLU A 119 -12.20 13.88 -5.32
CA GLU A 119 -11.77 15.27 -5.55
C GLU A 119 -10.65 15.37 -6.59
N ALA A 120 -9.77 14.36 -6.60
CA ALA A 120 -8.70 14.22 -7.58
C ALA A 120 -8.66 12.77 -8.11
N PRO A 121 -9.50 12.44 -9.11
CA PRO A 121 -9.60 11.08 -9.62
C PRO A 121 -8.31 10.60 -10.28
N PHE A 122 -8.24 9.31 -10.57
CA PHE A 122 -7.14 8.73 -11.34
C PHE A 122 -6.87 9.56 -12.62
N PRO A 123 -5.60 9.86 -12.96
CA PRO A 123 -4.36 9.34 -12.36
C PRO A 123 -3.68 10.26 -11.32
N ALA A 124 -4.37 11.27 -10.75
CA ALA A 124 -3.76 12.34 -9.96
C ALA A 124 -2.86 11.83 -8.81
N GLY A 125 -3.33 10.87 -8.00
CA GLY A 125 -2.54 10.30 -6.90
C GLY A 125 -1.32 9.52 -7.39
N HIS A 126 -1.42 8.85 -8.55
CA HIS A 126 -0.29 8.14 -9.16
C HIS A 126 0.80 9.11 -9.61
N GLU A 127 0.40 10.23 -10.22
CA GLU A 127 1.32 11.28 -10.65
C GLU A 127 2.02 11.92 -9.46
N ASP A 128 1.29 12.19 -8.37
CA ASP A 128 1.88 12.71 -7.13
C ASP A 128 2.97 11.77 -6.58
N CYS A 129 2.69 10.48 -6.51
CA CYS A 129 3.67 9.49 -6.03
C CYS A 129 4.92 9.46 -6.90
N LEU A 130 4.78 9.58 -8.22
CA LEU A 130 5.91 9.62 -9.14
C LEU A 130 6.74 10.89 -8.97
N GLU A 131 6.10 12.05 -8.79
CA GLU A 131 6.80 13.31 -8.51
C GLU A 131 7.59 13.24 -7.19
N VAL A 132 7.04 12.61 -6.14
CA VAL A 132 7.80 12.38 -4.90
C VAL A 132 9.00 11.47 -5.14
N LEU A 133 8.83 10.37 -5.88
CA LEU A 133 9.95 9.48 -6.22
C LEU A 133 11.06 10.25 -6.96
N ARG A 134 10.71 11.05 -7.97
CA ARG A 134 11.66 11.88 -8.74
C ARG A 134 12.39 12.90 -7.84
N ALA A 135 11.65 13.59 -6.98
CA ALA A 135 12.22 14.58 -6.06
C ALA A 135 13.20 13.92 -5.09
N VAL A 136 12.79 12.81 -4.46
CA VAL A 136 13.59 12.11 -3.44
C VAL A 136 14.86 11.51 -4.04
N THR A 137 14.79 10.95 -5.25
CA THR A 137 15.95 10.35 -5.92
C THR A 137 16.82 11.38 -6.65
N GLY A 138 16.24 12.48 -7.11
CA GLY A 138 16.95 13.55 -7.80
C GLY A 138 17.69 14.51 -6.86
N HIS A 139 17.22 14.67 -5.61
CA HIS A 139 17.78 15.56 -4.59
C HIS A 139 17.91 14.83 -3.24
N PRO A 140 18.66 13.70 -3.16
CA PRO A 140 18.70 12.86 -1.97
C PRO A 140 19.27 13.57 -0.73
N GLU A 141 20.10 14.59 -0.91
CA GLU A 141 20.67 15.42 0.14
C GLU A 141 19.60 16.19 0.93
N ASP A 142 18.52 16.64 0.28
CA ASP A 142 17.43 17.38 0.93
C ASP A 142 16.66 16.50 1.92
N TYR A 143 16.69 15.18 1.73
CA TYR A 143 16.02 14.19 2.56
C TYR A 143 16.98 13.43 3.49
N GLY A 144 18.29 13.59 3.30
CA GLY A 144 19.34 12.87 4.05
C GLY A 144 19.36 11.38 3.76
N ILE A 145 19.23 10.98 2.49
CA ILE A 145 19.13 9.58 2.06
C ILE A 145 20.22 9.21 1.05
N ASP A 146 20.43 7.91 0.88
CA ASP A 146 21.25 7.32 -0.17
C ASP A 146 20.36 6.91 -1.36
N ALA A 147 20.44 7.66 -2.46
CA ALA A 147 19.63 7.41 -3.66
C ALA A 147 19.89 6.02 -4.29
N SER A 148 21.01 5.35 -4.00
CA SER A 148 21.28 3.97 -4.45
C SER A 148 20.55 2.91 -3.62
N LYS A 149 19.90 3.31 -2.51
CA LYS A 149 19.21 2.44 -1.54
C LYS A 149 17.78 2.92 -1.30
N VAL A 150 17.03 3.13 -2.37
CA VAL A 150 15.62 3.52 -2.29
C VAL A 150 14.74 2.31 -2.57
N ALA A 151 13.75 2.09 -1.74
CA ALA A 151 12.68 1.11 -1.92
C ALA A 151 11.32 1.81 -1.96
N VAL A 152 10.36 1.21 -2.62
CA VAL A 152 8.95 1.62 -2.58
C VAL A 152 8.15 0.55 -1.84
N ALA A 153 7.23 0.96 -0.98
CA ALA A 153 6.40 0.06 -0.21
C ALA A 153 4.98 0.62 -0.07
N GLY A 154 4.00 -0.25 0.03
CA GLY A 154 2.64 0.16 0.31
C GLY A 154 1.71 -1.03 0.50
N ASP A 155 0.57 -0.76 1.09
CA ASP A 155 -0.48 -1.72 1.38
C ASP A 155 -1.75 -1.44 0.59
N SER A 156 -2.46 -2.46 0.12
CA SER A 156 -3.72 -2.32 -0.61
C SER A 156 -3.57 -1.43 -1.87
N ALA A 157 -4.31 -0.33 -1.96
CA ALA A 157 -4.13 0.69 -2.99
C ALA A 157 -2.71 1.30 -2.97
N GLY A 158 -2.07 1.41 -1.81
CA GLY A 158 -0.66 1.80 -1.71
C GLY A 158 0.28 0.76 -2.30
N GLY A 159 -0.06 -0.53 -2.18
CA GLY A 159 0.64 -1.61 -2.87
C GLY A 159 0.51 -1.53 -4.40
N ASN A 160 -0.64 -1.07 -4.88
CA ASN A 160 -0.84 -0.73 -6.29
C ASN A 160 0.09 0.41 -6.74
N LEU A 161 0.10 1.51 -5.98
CA LEU A 161 0.97 2.65 -6.25
C LEU A 161 2.46 2.25 -6.20
N ALA A 162 2.86 1.36 -5.30
CA ALA A 162 4.24 0.86 -5.24
C ALA A 162 4.60 0.01 -6.46
N ALA A 163 3.68 -0.83 -6.97
CA ALA A 163 3.86 -1.57 -8.20
C ALA A 163 3.95 -0.64 -9.43
N TYR A 164 3.09 0.39 -9.48
CA TYR A 164 3.15 1.44 -10.49
C TYR A 164 4.51 2.16 -10.46
N LEU A 165 4.96 2.60 -9.29
CA LEU A 165 6.25 3.30 -9.15
C LEU A 165 7.43 2.42 -9.56
N ALA A 166 7.38 1.11 -9.29
CA ALA A 166 8.44 0.20 -9.72
C ALA A 166 8.54 0.08 -11.24
N LEU A 167 7.40 0.10 -11.94
CA LEU A 167 7.34 0.13 -13.40
C LEU A 167 7.82 1.48 -13.96
N ALA A 168 7.31 2.59 -13.43
CA ALA A 168 7.69 3.93 -13.85
C ALA A 168 9.19 4.20 -13.60
N ALA A 169 9.72 3.78 -12.46
CA ALA A 169 11.13 3.90 -12.13
C ALA A 169 12.03 3.17 -13.14
N ARG A 170 11.66 1.93 -13.51
CA ARG A 170 12.36 1.19 -14.57
C ARG A 170 12.39 1.98 -15.88
N ASP A 171 11.24 2.50 -16.29
CA ASP A 171 11.09 3.20 -17.57
C ASP A 171 11.85 4.54 -17.59
N GLU A 172 12.03 5.16 -16.42
CA GLU A 172 12.79 6.39 -16.24
C GLU A 172 14.28 6.15 -15.87
N GLY A 173 14.69 4.90 -15.71
CA GLY A 173 16.07 4.57 -15.32
C GLY A 173 16.41 4.90 -13.87
N ILE A 174 15.40 5.04 -13.00
CA ILE A 174 15.55 5.24 -11.55
C ILE A 174 15.75 3.87 -10.88
N ALA A 175 16.89 3.70 -10.22
CA ALA A 175 17.20 2.44 -9.53
C ALA A 175 16.39 2.30 -8.23
N LEU A 176 15.66 1.21 -8.08
CA LEU A 176 15.02 0.81 -6.83
C LEU A 176 15.63 -0.47 -6.28
N ALA A 177 15.92 -0.48 -4.99
CA ALA A 177 16.46 -1.65 -4.29
C ALA A 177 15.42 -2.75 -4.09
N LEU A 178 14.13 -2.37 -3.89
CA LEU A 178 13.04 -3.29 -3.61
C LEU A 178 11.68 -2.62 -3.88
N GLN A 179 10.69 -3.41 -4.31
CA GLN A 179 9.27 -3.07 -4.19
C GLN A 179 8.61 -4.02 -3.17
N VAL A 180 7.87 -3.46 -2.21
CA VAL A 180 7.12 -4.22 -1.19
C VAL A 180 5.64 -3.99 -1.41
N LEU A 181 4.94 -5.04 -1.80
CA LEU A 181 3.54 -5.02 -2.20
C LEU A 181 2.73 -5.81 -1.16
N ILE A 182 2.06 -5.11 -0.26
CA ILE A 182 1.32 -5.71 0.85
C ILE A 182 -0.15 -5.80 0.44
N TYR A 183 -0.67 -7.01 0.26
CA TYR A 183 -2.02 -7.32 -0.28
C TYR A 183 -2.47 -6.33 -1.38
N PRO A 184 -1.68 -6.18 -2.46
CA PRO A 184 -1.87 -5.08 -3.41
C PRO A 184 -3.12 -5.27 -4.28
N VAL A 185 -3.77 -4.15 -4.63
CA VAL A 185 -4.66 -4.13 -5.80
C VAL A 185 -3.79 -4.17 -7.06
N THR A 186 -4.07 -5.09 -7.98
CA THR A 186 -3.31 -5.21 -9.22
C THR A 186 -4.16 -5.20 -10.49
N ASP A 187 -5.49 -5.31 -10.34
CA ASP A 187 -6.45 -5.36 -11.46
C ASP A 187 -7.76 -4.61 -11.14
N ALA A 188 -7.78 -3.32 -11.37
CA ALA A 188 -8.95 -2.47 -11.09
C ALA A 188 -10.18 -2.84 -11.94
N ARG A 189 -10.01 -3.59 -13.04
CA ARG A 189 -11.13 -4.02 -13.90
C ARG A 189 -12.13 -4.89 -13.17
N SER A 190 -11.67 -5.67 -12.18
CA SER A 190 -12.48 -6.59 -11.41
C SER A 190 -13.55 -5.91 -10.55
N TYR A 191 -13.42 -4.63 -10.27
CA TYR A 191 -14.29 -3.90 -9.33
C TYR A 191 -15.30 -2.97 -10.01
N LEU A 192 -15.35 -2.97 -11.34
CA LEU A 192 -16.40 -2.24 -12.06
C LEU A 192 -17.76 -2.93 -11.86
N ARG A 193 -18.82 -2.15 -11.67
CA ARG A 193 -20.19 -2.70 -11.51
C ARG A 193 -20.69 -3.48 -12.71
N SER A 194 -20.15 -3.23 -13.89
CA SER A 194 -20.46 -3.97 -15.10
C SER A 194 -19.85 -5.38 -15.16
N VAL A 195 -18.97 -5.74 -14.21
CA VAL A 195 -18.33 -7.06 -14.17
C VAL A 195 -19.18 -8.01 -13.32
N GLU A 196 -19.70 -9.04 -13.96
CA GLU A 196 -20.50 -10.09 -13.33
C GLU A 196 -19.71 -11.40 -13.12
N THR A 197 -18.67 -11.59 -13.93
CA THR A 197 -17.81 -12.80 -13.85
C THR A 197 -16.38 -12.38 -13.51
N PHE A 198 -15.85 -12.90 -12.41
CA PHE A 198 -14.54 -12.53 -11.91
C PHE A 198 -13.45 -13.51 -12.39
N ALA A 199 -12.31 -12.93 -12.79
CA ALA A 199 -11.13 -13.69 -13.20
C ALA A 199 -10.42 -14.36 -11.99
N TYR A 200 -10.69 -13.87 -10.77
CA TYR A 200 -10.05 -14.29 -9.52
C TYR A 200 -11.08 -14.91 -8.58
N PRO A 201 -10.97 -16.20 -8.26
CA PRO A 201 -11.88 -16.88 -7.33
C PRO A 201 -12.00 -16.21 -5.97
N SER A 202 -10.91 -15.64 -5.45
CA SER A 202 -10.89 -14.96 -4.14
C SER A 202 -11.91 -13.82 -4.02
N ILE A 203 -12.28 -13.16 -5.12
CA ILE A 203 -13.29 -12.10 -5.13
C ILE A 203 -14.67 -12.66 -4.73
N THR A 204 -15.03 -13.84 -5.25
CA THR A 204 -16.30 -14.48 -4.90
C THR A 204 -16.23 -15.16 -3.53
N GLU A 205 -15.12 -15.84 -3.25
CA GLU A 205 -14.90 -16.54 -1.98
C GLU A 205 -14.93 -15.60 -0.78
N ASN A 206 -14.42 -14.39 -0.95
CA ASN A 206 -14.30 -13.37 0.10
C ASN A 206 -15.14 -12.11 -0.20
N ALA A 207 -16.22 -12.23 -0.98
CA ALA A 207 -17.07 -11.08 -1.35
C ALA A 207 -17.60 -10.34 -0.12
N GLU A 208 -17.93 -11.07 0.94
CA GLU A 208 -18.33 -10.56 2.25
C GLU A 208 -17.20 -10.73 3.28
N GLY A 209 -15.96 -10.61 2.83
CA GLY A 209 -14.78 -10.81 3.68
C GLY A 209 -14.73 -9.82 4.83
N PRO A 210 -14.07 -10.20 5.94
CA PRO A 210 -13.88 -9.27 7.04
C PRO A 210 -12.95 -8.13 6.63
N LEU A 211 -13.32 -6.89 7.02
CA LEU A 211 -12.58 -5.63 6.81
C LEU A 211 -12.52 -5.12 5.36
N LEU A 212 -12.62 -5.99 4.37
CA LEU A 212 -12.74 -5.60 2.97
C LEU A 212 -13.76 -6.49 2.26
N THR A 213 -14.75 -5.87 1.61
CA THR A 213 -15.78 -6.55 0.83
C THR A 213 -15.68 -6.18 -0.65
N LEU A 214 -16.32 -6.98 -1.51
CA LEU A 214 -16.44 -6.64 -2.93
C LEU A 214 -17.17 -5.30 -3.11
N GLU A 215 -18.21 -5.03 -2.30
CA GLU A 215 -18.94 -3.76 -2.37
C GLU A 215 -18.06 -2.58 -1.97
N GLY A 216 -17.21 -2.74 -0.94
CA GLY A 216 -16.20 -1.75 -0.57
C GLY A 216 -15.21 -1.48 -1.72
N MET A 217 -14.76 -2.50 -2.42
CA MET A 217 -13.89 -2.34 -3.59
C MET A 217 -14.58 -1.60 -4.74
N ARG A 218 -15.86 -1.89 -4.98
CA ARG A 218 -16.68 -1.17 -5.96
C ARG A 218 -16.84 0.30 -5.61
N PHE A 219 -17.13 0.59 -4.34
CA PHE A 219 -17.20 1.96 -3.84
C PHE A 219 -15.90 2.73 -4.11
N PHE A 220 -14.73 2.14 -3.85
CA PHE A 220 -13.45 2.77 -4.14
C PHE A 220 -13.23 3.00 -5.64
N ALA A 221 -13.52 2.01 -6.47
CA ALA A 221 -13.40 2.15 -7.92
C ALA A 221 -14.30 3.26 -8.48
N GLU A 222 -15.55 3.36 -7.99
CA GLU A 222 -16.51 4.39 -8.39
C GLU A 222 -16.13 5.81 -7.99
N ASN A 223 -15.34 5.96 -6.93
CA ASN A 223 -14.83 7.26 -6.47
C ASN A 223 -13.43 7.59 -7.01
N THR A 224 -12.81 6.68 -7.75
CA THR A 224 -11.44 6.85 -8.30
C THR A 224 -11.44 6.97 -9.81
N LEU A 225 -12.26 6.16 -10.52
CA LEU A 225 -12.31 6.07 -11.97
C LEU A 225 -13.40 7.01 -12.52
N LEU A 226 -13.11 8.30 -12.58
CA LEU A 226 -14.10 9.37 -12.83
C LEU A 226 -13.78 10.25 -14.03
N SER A 227 -12.70 9.99 -14.78
CA SER A 227 -12.29 10.89 -15.87
C SER A 227 -13.10 10.70 -17.17
N GLY A 228 -14.12 9.84 -17.18
CA GLY A 228 -15.13 9.73 -18.22
C GLY A 228 -15.50 8.33 -18.67
N ASP A 229 -14.55 7.39 -18.77
CA ASP A 229 -14.79 5.97 -19.12
C ASP A 229 -14.10 5.05 -18.13
N PRO A 230 -14.78 4.65 -17.05
CA PRO A 230 -14.19 3.78 -16.01
C PRO A 230 -13.64 2.45 -16.58
N ALA A 231 -14.27 1.91 -17.63
CA ALA A 231 -13.82 0.66 -18.23
C ALA A 231 -12.52 0.82 -19.04
N LYS A 232 -12.29 1.99 -19.58
CA LYS A 232 -11.03 2.34 -20.23
C LYS A 232 -9.95 2.66 -19.19
N GLU A 233 -10.28 3.46 -18.18
CA GLU A 233 -9.38 3.81 -17.10
C GLU A 233 -8.88 2.56 -16.35
N ALA A 234 -9.76 1.62 -16.01
CA ALA A 234 -9.42 0.37 -15.35
C ALA A 234 -8.49 -0.53 -16.18
N LYS A 235 -8.34 -0.28 -17.51
CA LYS A 235 -7.37 -0.97 -18.38
C LYS A 235 -6.01 -0.28 -18.45
N ASP A 236 -5.86 0.90 -17.87
CA ASP A 236 -4.57 1.57 -17.79
C ASP A 236 -3.66 0.79 -16.83
N TRP A 237 -2.46 0.44 -17.29
CA TRP A 237 -1.51 -0.33 -16.49
C TRP A 237 -1.07 0.41 -15.21
N ARG A 238 -1.21 1.73 -15.17
CA ARG A 238 -0.86 2.52 -13.98
C ARG A 238 -1.74 2.14 -12.79
N ILE A 239 -3.04 1.90 -13.01
CA ILE A 239 -3.97 1.45 -11.96
C ILE A 239 -4.18 -0.07 -11.98
N SER A 240 -3.89 -0.73 -13.09
CA SER A 240 -3.93 -2.19 -13.24
C SER A 240 -2.57 -2.73 -13.67
N PRO A 241 -1.55 -2.74 -12.78
CA PRO A 241 -0.19 -3.14 -13.12
C PRO A 241 -0.08 -4.57 -13.65
N ILE A 242 -1.07 -5.41 -13.39
CA ILE A 242 -1.19 -6.73 -14.03
C ILE A 242 -1.28 -6.64 -15.56
N LEU A 243 -1.62 -5.51 -16.14
CA LEU A 243 -1.77 -5.28 -17.57
C LEU A 243 -0.53 -4.65 -18.22
N ALA A 244 0.52 -4.36 -17.45
CA ALA A 244 1.76 -3.85 -18.03
C ALA A 244 2.27 -4.82 -19.10
N GLU A 245 2.74 -4.30 -20.24
CA GLU A 245 3.20 -5.09 -21.38
C GLU A 245 4.38 -5.99 -20.99
N SER A 246 5.33 -5.45 -20.23
CA SER A 246 6.48 -6.17 -19.69
C SER A 246 6.73 -5.82 -18.24
N LEU A 247 7.11 -6.83 -17.45
CA LEU A 247 7.61 -6.67 -16.08
C LEU A 247 9.14 -6.92 -16.00
N GLU A 248 9.81 -7.13 -17.14
CA GLU A 248 11.26 -7.31 -17.16
C GLU A 248 11.98 -6.06 -16.64
N GLY A 249 13.04 -6.27 -15.87
CA GLY A 249 13.90 -5.19 -15.37
C GLY A 249 13.31 -4.35 -14.23
N VAL A 250 12.08 -4.61 -13.77
CA VAL A 250 11.58 -3.92 -12.57
C VAL A 250 12.33 -4.40 -11.31
N ALA A 251 12.32 -3.59 -10.28
CA ALA A 251 12.96 -3.92 -9.00
C ALA A 251 12.47 -5.26 -8.44
N ARG A 252 13.37 -5.99 -7.77
CA ARG A 252 12.99 -7.20 -7.03
C ARG A 252 11.81 -6.94 -6.10
N ALA A 253 10.99 -7.96 -5.85
CA ALA A 253 9.71 -7.78 -5.17
C ALA A 253 9.54 -8.66 -3.94
N VAL A 254 8.85 -8.13 -2.94
CA VAL A 254 8.21 -8.88 -1.86
C VAL A 254 6.72 -8.64 -1.98
N VAL A 255 5.96 -9.71 -2.12
CA VAL A 255 4.49 -9.68 -2.21
C VAL A 255 3.93 -10.46 -1.03
N ALA A 256 3.10 -9.83 -0.23
CA ALA A 256 2.39 -10.47 0.86
C ALA A 256 0.89 -10.43 0.56
N THR A 257 0.21 -11.57 0.61
CA THR A 257 -1.24 -11.69 0.44
C THR A 257 -1.90 -12.30 1.67
N CYS A 258 -3.18 -12.07 1.86
CA CYS A 258 -3.97 -12.64 2.95
C CYS A 258 -4.96 -13.66 2.40
N GLU A 259 -5.20 -14.76 3.14
CA GLU A 259 -6.08 -15.83 2.65
C GLU A 259 -7.53 -15.39 2.54
N LEU A 260 -8.02 -14.62 3.52
CA LEU A 260 -9.41 -14.17 3.62
C LEU A 260 -9.59 -12.77 3.04
N ASP A 261 -9.05 -12.56 1.83
CA ASP A 261 -8.98 -11.27 1.16
C ASP A 261 -9.47 -11.40 -0.30
N PRO A 262 -10.41 -10.57 -0.77
CA PRO A 262 -10.79 -10.56 -2.18
C PRO A 262 -9.60 -10.28 -3.13
N LEU A 263 -8.56 -9.56 -2.68
CA LEU A 263 -7.36 -9.22 -3.46
C LEU A 263 -6.32 -10.36 -3.55
N ARG A 264 -6.51 -11.46 -2.82
CA ARG A 264 -5.55 -12.57 -2.71
C ARG A 264 -5.03 -13.05 -4.06
N ASP A 265 -5.93 -13.42 -4.95
CA ASP A 265 -5.55 -14.12 -6.19
C ASP A 265 -4.95 -13.17 -7.23
N GLU A 266 -5.38 -11.92 -7.30
CA GLU A 266 -4.76 -10.95 -8.20
C GLU A 266 -3.36 -10.57 -7.74
N GLY A 267 -3.13 -10.44 -6.42
CA GLY A 267 -1.80 -10.22 -5.84
C GLY A 267 -0.87 -11.41 -6.11
N ASN A 268 -1.35 -12.65 -5.90
CA ASN A 268 -0.62 -13.87 -6.24
C ASN A 268 -0.28 -13.92 -7.74
N ARG A 269 -1.25 -13.61 -8.60
CA ARG A 269 -1.06 -13.61 -10.06
C ARG A 269 -0.04 -12.58 -10.52
N TYR A 270 -0.03 -11.40 -9.89
CA TYR A 270 0.99 -10.39 -10.18
C TYR A 270 2.39 -10.86 -9.78
N ALA A 271 2.53 -11.48 -8.61
CA ALA A 271 3.80 -12.09 -8.18
C ALA A 271 4.29 -13.18 -9.17
N GLU A 272 3.39 -14.04 -9.66
CA GLU A 272 3.71 -15.03 -10.68
C GLU A 272 4.18 -14.39 -11.99
N ARG A 273 3.56 -13.29 -12.42
CA ARG A 273 3.99 -12.55 -13.61
C ARG A 273 5.39 -11.94 -13.43
N LEU A 274 5.68 -11.38 -12.24
CA LEU A 274 7.02 -10.88 -11.91
C LEU A 274 8.06 -12.00 -12.00
N MET A 275 7.79 -13.17 -11.39
CA MET A 275 8.69 -14.34 -11.47
C MET A 275 8.89 -14.81 -12.89
N THR A 276 7.83 -14.86 -13.70
CA THR A 276 7.87 -15.26 -15.12
C THR A 276 8.71 -14.30 -15.95
N ALA A 277 8.69 -13.01 -15.61
CA ALA A 277 9.53 -11.98 -16.24
C ALA A 277 10.99 -11.96 -15.72
N GLY A 278 11.39 -12.94 -14.90
CA GLY A 278 12.75 -13.04 -14.35
C GLY A 278 13.04 -12.12 -13.18
N VAL A 279 12.03 -11.46 -12.61
CA VAL A 279 12.19 -10.62 -11.42
C VAL A 279 12.32 -11.49 -10.17
N LYS A 280 13.37 -11.28 -9.37
CA LYS A 280 13.51 -11.94 -8.07
C LYS A 280 12.36 -11.52 -7.17
N THR A 281 11.41 -12.43 -6.95
CA THR A 281 10.16 -12.17 -6.22
C THR A 281 9.98 -13.18 -5.10
N GLU A 282 9.63 -12.71 -3.92
CA GLU A 282 9.19 -13.52 -2.80
C GLU A 282 7.68 -13.29 -2.61
N LEU A 283 6.91 -14.38 -2.61
CA LEU A 283 5.47 -14.36 -2.34
C LEU A 283 5.21 -15.09 -1.02
N THR A 284 4.49 -14.42 -0.11
CA THR A 284 4.00 -15.00 1.13
C THR A 284 2.50 -14.84 1.24
N GLN A 285 1.77 -15.92 1.57
CA GLN A 285 0.33 -15.87 1.84
C GLN A 285 0.06 -16.17 3.31
N TRP A 286 -0.66 -15.28 3.98
CA TRP A 286 -0.97 -15.33 5.40
C TRP A 286 -2.28 -16.07 5.64
N ALA A 287 -2.16 -17.31 6.17
CA ALA A 287 -3.27 -18.22 6.37
C ALA A 287 -4.23 -17.73 7.47
N GLY A 288 -5.55 -17.81 7.20
CA GLY A 288 -6.60 -17.39 8.13
C GLY A 288 -6.63 -15.88 8.44
N GLN A 289 -5.90 -15.06 7.67
CA GLN A 289 -5.81 -13.63 7.87
C GLN A 289 -6.61 -12.86 6.81
N PRO A 290 -7.31 -11.77 7.22
CA PRO A 290 -8.03 -10.89 6.32
C PRO A 290 -7.12 -9.79 5.74
N HIS A 291 -7.70 -8.98 4.87
CA HIS A 291 -7.14 -7.67 4.49
C HIS A 291 -6.77 -6.83 5.72
N VAL A 292 -5.88 -5.85 5.58
CA VAL A 292 -5.33 -4.95 6.61
C VAL A 292 -4.47 -5.62 7.70
N LEU A 293 -4.02 -6.86 7.53
CA LEU A 293 -3.17 -7.56 8.48
C LEU A 293 -1.92 -6.73 8.90
N PHE A 294 -1.34 -5.98 7.97
CA PHE A 294 -0.15 -5.15 8.24
C PHE A 294 -0.43 -4.09 9.30
N GLN A 295 -1.61 -3.48 9.26
CA GLN A 295 -2.06 -2.52 10.27
C GLN A 295 -2.41 -3.17 11.60
N MET A 296 -2.63 -4.48 11.63
CA MET A 296 -2.92 -5.24 12.86
C MET A 296 -1.66 -5.65 13.64
N SER A 297 -0.52 -5.03 13.39
CA SER A 297 0.78 -5.38 14.01
C SER A 297 0.81 -5.26 15.54
N THR A 298 -0.08 -4.48 16.13
CA THR A 298 -0.26 -4.34 17.58
C THR A 298 -1.42 -5.19 18.15
N ILE A 299 -2.22 -5.79 17.25
CA ILE A 299 -3.43 -6.56 17.61
C ILE A 299 -3.15 -8.07 17.53
N THR A 300 -2.41 -8.51 16.52
CA THR A 300 -2.16 -9.93 16.30
C THR A 300 -0.66 -10.23 16.14
N ASP A 301 -0.26 -11.41 16.57
CA ASP A 301 1.11 -11.89 16.39
C ASP A 301 1.51 -11.95 14.91
N ASP A 302 0.57 -12.34 14.05
CA ASP A 302 0.82 -12.44 12.61
C ASP A 302 0.97 -11.07 11.94
N GLY A 303 0.24 -10.05 12.40
CA GLY A 303 0.47 -8.67 11.97
C GLY A 303 1.88 -8.20 12.30
N MET A 304 2.35 -8.47 13.53
CA MET A 304 3.72 -8.13 13.91
C MET A 304 4.77 -8.99 13.17
N LYS A 305 4.48 -10.26 12.89
CA LYS A 305 5.36 -11.11 12.06
C LYS A 305 5.47 -10.58 10.64
N LEU A 306 4.35 -10.13 10.03
CA LEU A 306 4.37 -9.51 8.71
C LEU A 306 5.19 -8.21 8.71
N MET A 307 5.01 -7.35 9.71
CA MET A 307 5.81 -6.13 9.89
C MET A 307 7.31 -6.46 9.99
N ASN A 308 7.69 -7.43 10.82
CA ASN A 308 9.07 -7.86 10.98
C ASN A 308 9.65 -8.47 9.70
N HIS A 309 8.84 -9.24 8.96
CA HIS A 309 9.23 -9.83 7.68
C HIS A 309 9.54 -8.74 6.65
N VAL A 310 8.64 -7.76 6.48
CA VAL A 310 8.85 -6.62 5.57
C VAL A 310 10.12 -5.85 5.94
N ALA A 311 10.30 -5.53 7.23
CA ALA A 311 11.49 -4.82 7.70
C ALA A 311 12.79 -5.59 7.43
N ALA A 312 12.80 -6.91 7.66
CA ALA A 312 13.96 -7.76 7.37
C ALA A 312 14.30 -7.78 5.86
N LYS A 313 13.28 -7.81 4.97
CA LYS A 313 13.50 -7.78 3.53
C LYS A 313 14.02 -6.43 3.04
N LEU A 314 13.58 -5.33 3.64
CA LEU A 314 14.13 -4.00 3.39
C LEU A 314 15.60 -3.95 3.82
N MET A 315 15.96 -4.44 5.02
CA MET A 315 17.34 -4.49 5.48
C MET A 315 18.22 -5.32 4.54
N GLU A 316 17.75 -6.52 4.11
CA GLU A 316 18.43 -7.34 3.11
C GLU A 316 18.63 -6.57 1.79
N ALA A 317 17.62 -5.82 1.37
CA ALA A 317 17.66 -5.01 0.16
C ALA A 317 18.71 -3.91 0.22
N PHE A 318 18.87 -3.29 1.37
CA PHE A 318 19.81 -2.19 1.60
C PHE A 318 21.25 -2.66 1.90
N GLY A 319 21.47 -3.99 1.98
CA GLY A 319 22.78 -4.55 2.32
C GLY A 319 23.15 -4.36 3.80
N SER A 320 22.17 -4.13 4.67
CA SER A 320 22.37 -4.05 6.11
C SER A 320 22.40 -5.48 6.69
N ALA A 321 23.37 -5.80 7.54
CA ALA A 321 23.37 -7.08 8.24
C ALA A 321 22.15 -7.14 9.18
N SER A 322 21.43 -8.25 9.11
CA SER A 322 20.30 -8.58 10.00
C SER A 322 20.75 -8.77 11.45
#